data_446f55982117a86abb5b2adcdf2f8d7f
#
_entry.id   446f55982117a86abb5b2adcdf2f8d7f
#
_cell.length_a   1.000
_cell.length_b   1.000
_cell.length_c   1.000
_cell.angle_alpha   90.00
_cell.angle_beta   90.00
_cell.angle_gamma   90.00
#
_symmetry.space_group_name_H-M   'P 1'
#
loop_
_entity.id
_entity.type
_entity.pdbx_description
1 polymer ?
#
loop_
_entity_poly.entity_id
_entity_poly.type
_entity_poly.pdbx_seq_one_letter_code
_entity_poly.pdbx_strand_id
1 'polypeptide(L)'
;MNKKVVLGIIVTVVLAGIIGGIVAFVLLRQPKIKPEDIWQSYISLINEHQYEKMYEMITQDSKNQIAQEDFIKRNKNIYEGINMIDMKSEITAIEEVDSSSRKISYKLVMNTEAGNVDFSNTVQLTKDKEKGYLINWDHNLIFPELDGTDKVRIKTIKAERGTILDKNGTMLAGKGEVSSVGIVPGKLGENRDINIEKMAQLLGTTSDAINKSLSASWVKDDTFVPIKCVSKNNTELKTQLLQIPGIKITSEKSRVYPLGEAAVHLIGYVQNITAEELEKNQGKGYNSNSVIGKAGLEKIYEERLKGKDGVEIYIEDSNGNRKTEIAKIEVQHGETIKLTIDSDIQQNLYNQLKEDEGFFVVMNPNTGALLALVSTPSYDPNDFILGMSTEKWNSIKNNEAKPMLARYLQSYIPGSTFKPITGAIGLSTNSLSTDDTFTYSGLSWKKDGWGEFDITTLTTLSSSFSFIMLIAFIYL
;
A
#
# COMPACT_ATOMS: atom_id res chain seq x y z
N MET A 1 -51.25 -59.67 -57.36
CA MET A 1 -50.77 -58.62 -56.43
C MET A 1 -50.70 -57.30 -57.20
N ASN A 2 -51.35 -56.22 -56.70
CA ASN A 2 -51.60 -55.01 -57.44
C ASN A 2 -50.27 -54.25 -57.58
N LYS A 3 -49.85 -53.89 -58.83
CA LYS A 3 -48.56 -53.17 -59.12
C LYS A 3 -48.31 -51.96 -58.25
N LYS A 4 -49.37 -51.31 -57.75
CA LYS A 4 -49.27 -50.17 -56.80
C LYS A 4 -48.81 -50.58 -55.38
N VAL A 5 -49.16 -51.84 -54.94
CA VAL A 5 -48.76 -52.34 -53.60
C VAL A 5 -47.26 -52.73 -53.64
N VAL A 6 -46.78 -53.32 -54.73
CA VAL A 6 -45.38 -53.71 -54.91
C VAL A 6 -44.48 -52.48 -54.96
N LEU A 7 -44.95 -51.44 -55.67
CA LEU A 7 -44.17 -50.13 -55.73
C LEU A 7 -44.13 -49.46 -54.37
N GLY A 8 -45.22 -49.50 -53.56
CA GLY A 8 -45.23 -48.95 -52.21
C GLY A 8 -44.25 -49.68 -51.27
N ILE A 9 -44.15 -50.99 -51.31
CA ILE A 9 -43.20 -51.76 -50.50
C ILE A 9 -41.77 -51.47 -50.91
N ILE A 10 -41.45 -51.34 -52.19
CA ILE A 10 -40.09 -51.00 -52.66
C ILE A 10 -39.69 -49.61 -52.19
N VAL A 11 -40.57 -48.62 -52.28
CA VAL A 11 -40.33 -47.28 -51.83
C VAL A 11 -40.06 -47.21 -50.31
N THR A 12 -40.85 -48.01 -49.55
CA THR A 12 -40.67 -48.04 -48.07
C THR A 12 -39.34 -48.69 -47.66
N VAL A 13 -38.96 -49.79 -48.37
CA VAL A 13 -37.64 -50.42 -48.10
C VAL A 13 -36.45 -49.54 -48.49
N VAL A 14 -36.55 -48.80 -49.58
CA VAL A 14 -35.49 -47.83 -50.02
C VAL A 14 -35.41 -46.66 -49.04
N LEU A 15 -36.56 -46.13 -48.59
CA LEU A 15 -36.56 -45.05 -47.58
C LEU A 15 -36.01 -45.54 -46.24
N ALA A 16 -36.34 -46.73 -45.77
CA ALA A 16 -35.76 -47.34 -44.56
C ALA A 16 -34.25 -47.57 -44.69
N GLY A 17 -33.79 -48.00 -45.86
CA GLY A 17 -32.35 -48.13 -46.16
C GLY A 17 -31.61 -46.81 -46.17
N ILE A 18 -32.22 -45.73 -46.73
CA ILE A 18 -31.65 -44.38 -46.71
C ILE A 18 -31.61 -43.79 -45.30
N ILE A 19 -32.70 -43.94 -44.53
CA ILE A 19 -32.76 -43.51 -43.11
C ILE A 19 -31.75 -44.28 -42.28
N GLY A 20 -31.66 -45.60 -42.43
CA GLY A 20 -30.65 -46.43 -41.76
C GLY A 20 -29.22 -46.04 -42.12
N GLY A 21 -28.96 -45.72 -43.41
CA GLY A 21 -27.69 -45.25 -43.90
C GLY A 21 -27.33 -43.86 -43.34
N ILE A 22 -28.29 -42.95 -43.25
CA ILE A 22 -28.09 -41.59 -42.67
C ILE A 22 -27.83 -41.71 -41.17
N VAL A 23 -28.59 -42.53 -40.45
CA VAL A 23 -28.39 -42.74 -38.99
C VAL A 23 -27.03 -43.39 -38.73
N ALA A 24 -26.66 -44.44 -39.51
CA ALA A 24 -25.32 -45.05 -39.41
C ALA A 24 -24.20 -44.05 -39.75
N PHE A 25 -24.41 -43.20 -40.77
CA PHE A 25 -23.45 -42.18 -41.17
C PHE A 25 -23.29 -41.06 -40.12
N VAL A 26 -24.38 -40.67 -39.44
CA VAL A 26 -24.36 -39.69 -38.34
C VAL A 26 -23.71 -40.30 -37.10
N LEU A 27 -24.02 -41.56 -36.76
CA LEU A 27 -23.41 -42.28 -35.63
C LEU A 27 -21.92 -42.58 -35.86
N LEU A 28 -21.50 -42.80 -37.10
CA LEU A 28 -20.10 -43.02 -37.47
C LEU A 28 -19.30 -41.72 -37.59
N ARG A 29 -19.95 -40.58 -37.65
CA ARG A 29 -19.34 -39.21 -37.69
C ARG A 29 -19.36 -38.50 -36.37
N GLN A 30 -19.68 -39.12 -35.24
CA GLN A 30 -19.39 -38.49 -33.96
C GLN A 30 -17.88 -38.21 -33.88
N PRO A 31 -17.46 -36.93 -33.69
CA PRO A 31 -16.07 -36.62 -33.57
C PRO A 31 -15.50 -37.47 -32.44
N LYS A 32 -14.49 -38.30 -32.74
CA LYS A 32 -13.77 -39.04 -31.70
C LYS A 32 -13.18 -38.02 -30.75
N ILE A 33 -13.72 -37.90 -29.53
CA ILE A 33 -13.20 -37.08 -28.48
C ILE A 33 -11.74 -37.52 -28.24
N LYS A 34 -10.80 -36.59 -28.44
CA LYS A 34 -9.37 -36.86 -28.27
C LYS A 34 -8.92 -36.60 -26.84
N PRO A 35 -7.91 -37.33 -26.34
CA PRO A 35 -7.42 -37.12 -24.97
C PRO A 35 -6.92 -35.69 -24.72
N GLU A 36 -6.31 -35.04 -25.73
CA GLU A 36 -5.89 -33.64 -25.64
C GLU A 36 -7.05 -32.66 -25.42
N ASP A 37 -8.23 -32.93 -26.04
CA ASP A 37 -9.43 -32.10 -25.91
C ASP A 37 -9.98 -32.18 -24.48
N ILE A 38 -9.93 -33.37 -23.87
CA ILE A 38 -10.33 -33.58 -22.48
C ILE A 38 -9.43 -32.83 -21.52
N TRP A 39 -8.11 -32.91 -21.73
CA TRP A 39 -7.16 -32.21 -20.89
C TRP A 39 -7.33 -30.68 -20.98
N GLN A 40 -7.46 -30.14 -22.18
CA GLN A 40 -7.67 -28.69 -22.37
C GLN A 40 -9.00 -28.23 -21.77
N SER A 41 -10.07 -29.07 -21.89
CA SER A 41 -11.33 -28.75 -21.24
C SER A 41 -11.21 -28.74 -19.73
N TYR A 42 -10.42 -29.64 -19.13
CA TYR A 42 -10.16 -29.67 -17.70
C TYR A 42 -9.44 -28.38 -17.23
N ILE A 43 -8.43 -27.92 -17.96
CA ILE A 43 -7.73 -26.66 -17.70
C ILE A 43 -8.68 -25.44 -17.82
N SER A 44 -9.59 -25.46 -18.82
CA SER A 44 -10.61 -24.39 -18.97
C SER A 44 -11.54 -24.35 -17.76
N LEU A 45 -11.98 -25.49 -17.25
CA LEU A 45 -12.83 -25.56 -16.06
C LEU A 45 -12.14 -25.02 -14.79
N ILE A 46 -10.81 -25.19 -14.67
CA ILE A 46 -10.04 -24.56 -13.57
C ILE A 46 -10.13 -23.03 -13.69
N ASN A 47 -9.89 -22.48 -14.87
CA ASN A 47 -9.97 -21.03 -15.12
C ASN A 47 -11.39 -20.47 -14.91
N GLU A 48 -12.40 -21.26 -15.17
CA GLU A 48 -13.82 -20.90 -14.99
C GLU A 48 -14.33 -21.17 -13.56
N HIS A 49 -13.49 -21.67 -12.65
CA HIS A 49 -13.83 -22.08 -11.27
C HIS A 49 -14.98 -23.12 -11.19
N GLN A 50 -15.07 -23.99 -12.21
CA GLN A 50 -16.14 -25.01 -12.31
C GLN A 50 -15.70 -26.36 -11.75
N TYR A 51 -15.37 -26.41 -10.46
CA TYR A 51 -14.79 -27.57 -9.80
C TYR A 51 -15.71 -28.79 -9.76
N GLU A 52 -17.04 -28.60 -9.75
CA GLU A 52 -18.03 -29.68 -9.85
C GLU A 52 -17.90 -30.41 -11.18
N LYS A 53 -17.77 -29.67 -12.29
CA LYS A 53 -17.60 -30.25 -13.62
C LYS A 53 -16.27 -30.97 -13.77
N MET A 54 -15.22 -30.46 -13.13
CA MET A 54 -13.92 -31.15 -13.10
C MET A 54 -14.04 -32.53 -12.45
N TYR A 55 -14.82 -32.65 -11.35
CA TYR A 55 -15.06 -33.92 -10.69
C TYR A 55 -15.80 -34.93 -11.60
N GLU A 56 -16.65 -34.50 -12.51
CA GLU A 56 -17.31 -35.36 -13.49
C GLU A 56 -16.36 -35.92 -14.54
N MET A 57 -15.19 -35.30 -14.74
CA MET A 57 -14.20 -35.71 -15.72
C MET A 57 -13.13 -36.66 -15.18
N ILE A 58 -13.11 -36.96 -13.89
CA ILE A 58 -12.14 -37.90 -13.31
C ILE A 58 -12.67 -39.35 -13.29
N THR A 59 -11.73 -40.33 -13.26
CA THR A 59 -12.06 -41.76 -13.25
C THR A 59 -12.76 -42.17 -11.95
N GLN A 60 -13.44 -43.34 -11.99
CA GLN A 60 -14.08 -43.92 -10.80
C GLN A 60 -13.05 -44.27 -9.73
N ASP A 61 -11.84 -44.69 -10.11
CA ASP A 61 -10.75 -44.98 -9.17
C ASP A 61 -10.31 -43.72 -8.43
N SER A 62 -10.20 -42.59 -9.13
CA SER A 62 -9.94 -41.29 -8.49
C SER A 62 -11.10 -40.86 -7.56
N LYS A 63 -12.37 -41.10 -7.95
CA LYS A 63 -13.54 -40.83 -7.09
C LYS A 63 -13.60 -41.70 -5.84
N ASN A 64 -13.04 -42.88 -5.89
CA ASN A 64 -12.92 -43.75 -4.72
C ASN A 64 -11.87 -43.25 -3.71
N GLN A 65 -10.90 -42.45 -4.16
CA GLN A 65 -9.84 -41.89 -3.32
C GLN A 65 -10.22 -40.53 -2.70
N ILE A 66 -11.09 -39.75 -3.34
CA ILE A 66 -11.50 -38.42 -2.86
C ILE A 66 -13.01 -38.24 -3.11
N ALA A 67 -13.77 -37.89 -2.07
CA ALA A 67 -15.16 -37.53 -2.19
C ALA A 67 -15.36 -36.23 -2.97
N GLN A 68 -16.50 -36.06 -3.62
CA GLN A 68 -16.80 -34.88 -4.44
C GLN A 68 -16.64 -33.57 -3.66
N GLU A 69 -17.17 -33.53 -2.45
CA GLU A 69 -17.09 -32.33 -1.60
C GLU A 69 -15.63 -31.94 -1.28
N ASP A 70 -14.79 -32.95 -0.94
CA ASP A 70 -13.38 -32.75 -0.62
C ASP A 70 -12.57 -32.34 -1.85
N PHE A 71 -12.86 -32.92 -3.02
CA PHE A 71 -12.24 -32.53 -4.29
C PHE A 71 -12.52 -31.05 -4.62
N ILE A 72 -13.81 -30.68 -4.58
CA ILE A 72 -14.24 -29.30 -4.85
C ILE A 72 -13.57 -28.33 -3.88
N LYS A 73 -13.69 -28.61 -2.57
CA LYS A 73 -13.11 -27.79 -1.52
C LYS A 73 -11.60 -27.65 -1.66
N ARG A 74 -10.89 -28.73 -1.98
CA ARG A 74 -9.44 -28.72 -2.12
C ARG A 74 -8.98 -27.89 -3.30
N ASN A 75 -9.53 -28.13 -4.49
CA ASN A 75 -9.18 -27.36 -5.69
C ASN A 75 -9.51 -25.87 -5.50
N LYS A 76 -10.72 -25.57 -5.02
CA LYS A 76 -11.14 -24.20 -4.72
C LYS A 76 -10.21 -23.50 -3.73
N ASN A 77 -9.95 -24.13 -2.59
CA ASN A 77 -9.09 -23.53 -1.56
C ASN A 77 -7.66 -23.29 -2.03
N ILE A 78 -7.14 -24.12 -2.94
CA ILE A 78 -5.79 -23.94 -3.47
C ILE A 78 -5.78 -22.85 -4.53
N TYR A 79 -6.56 -22.98 -5.61
CA TYR A 79 -6.49 -22.05 -6.73
C TYR A 79 -6.96 -20.63 -6.36
N GLU A 80 -8.07 -20.51 -5.62
CA GLU A 80 -8.53 -19.21 -5.13
C GLU A 80 -7.67 -18.69 -3.98
N GLY A 81 -7.16 -19.60 -3.12
CA GLY A 81 -6.32 -19.23 -1.97
C GLY A 81 -4.96 -18.63 -2.35
N ILE A 82 -4.41 -19.00 -3.52
CA ILE A 82 -3.16 -18.41 -4.05
C ILE A 82 -3.42 -17.25 -5.01
N ASN A 83 -4.66 -16.77 -5.11
CA ASN A 83 -5.09 -15.70 -6.02
C ASN A 83 -4.66 -16.00 -7.47
N MET A 84 -4.95 -17.23 -7.95
CA MET A 84 -4.71 -17.61 -9.35
C MET A 84 -5.53 -16.71 -10.28
N ILE A 85 -4.88 -16.14 -11.29
CA ILE A 85 -5.49 -15.25 -12.29
C ILE A 85 -5.91 -16.05 -13.50
N ASP A 86 -4.99 -16.81 -14.08
CA ASP A 86 -5.21 -17.70 -15.20
C ASP A 86 -4.19 -18.85 -15.21
N MET A 87 -4.51 -19.89 -16.00
CA MET A 87 -3.67 -21.06 -16.20
C MET A 87 -3.70 -21.49 -17.67
N LYS A 88 -2.53 -21.85 -18.19
CA LYS A 88 -2.37 -22.40 -19.54
C LYS A 88 -1.58 -23.69 -19.51
N SER A 89 -1.96 -24.63 -20.35
CA SER A 89 -1.26 -25.90 -20.50
C SER A 89 -0.85 -26.10 -21.96
N GLU A 90 0.41 -26.36 -22.19
CA GLU A 90 0.99 -26.76 -23.47
C GLU A 90 1.28 -28.26 -23.43
N ILE A 91 0.67 -29.03 -24.33
CA ILE A 91 0.92 -30.47 -24.46
C ILE A 91 2.24 -30.68 -25.21
N THR A 92 3.18 -31.38 -24.58
CA THR A 92 4.50 -31.63 -25.15
C THR A 92 4.62 -33.02 -25.78
N ALA A 93 3.89 -34.01 -25.29
CA ALA A 93 3.83 -35.36 -25.85
C ALA A 93 2.52 -36.06 -25.48
N ILE A 94 2.11 -37.01 -26.33
CA ILE A 94 1.02 -37.94 -26.05
C ILE A 94 1.52 -39.35 -26.36
N GLU A 95 1.50 -40.21 -25.36
CA GLU A 95 1.97 -41.60 -25.45
C GLU A 95 0.81 -42.57 -25.28
N GLU A 96 0.78 -43.63 -26.08
CA GLU A 96 -0.13 -44.75 -25.87
C GLU A 96 0.46 -45.71 -24.84
N VAL A 97 -0.17 -45.78 -23.65
CA VAL A 97 0.26 -46.67 -22.59
C VAL A 97 -0.24 -48.10 -22.88
N ASP A 98 -1.50 -48.19 -23.26
CA ASP A 98 -2.15 -49.43 -23.70
C ASP A 98 -3.40 -49.10 -24.57
N SER A 99 -4.21 -50.09 -24.95
CA SER A 99 -5.37 -49.88 -25.80
C SER A 99 -6.47 -49.01 -25.18
N SER A 100 -6.44 -48.81 -23.84
CA SER A 100 -7.44 -48.08 -23.05
C SER A 100 -6.88 -46.81 -22.41
N SER A 101 -5.58 -46.59 -22.41
CA SER A 101 -4.92 -45.51 -21.65
C SER A 101 -3.98 -44.67 -22.52
N ARG A 102 -3.99 -43.38 -22.25
CA ARG A 102 -3.07 -42.38 -22.83
C ARG A 102 -2.39 -41.58 -21.74
N LYS A 103 -1.12 -41.31 -21.93
CA LYS A 103 -0.36 -40.42 -21.05
C LYS A 103 -0.05 -39.13 -21.80
N ILE A 104 -0.45 -38.01 -21.24
CA ILE A 104 -0.15 -36.68 -21.76
C ILE A 104 0.97 -36.08 -20.91
N SER A 105 2.07 -35.69 -21.54
CA SER A 105 3.10 -34.83 -20.94
C SER A 105 2.77 -33.38 -21.28
N TYR A 106 2.83 -32.50 -20.32
CA TYR A 106 2.48 -31.10 -20.51
C TYR A 106 3.39 -30.17 -19.71
N LYS A 107 3.52 -28.94 -20.20
CA LYS A 107 4.04 -27.79 -19.47
C LYS A 107 2.85 -26.92 -19.06
N LEU A 108 2.82 -26.52 -17.78
CA LEU A 108 1.78 -25.67 -17.23
C LEU A 108 2.39 -24.34 -16.81
N VAL A 109 1.70 -23.24 -17.13
CA VAL A 109 2.02 -21.89 -16.66
C VAL A 109 0.77 -21.32 -16.00
N MET A 110 0.92 -20.90 -14.76
CA MET A 110 -0.14 -20.34 -13.92
C MET A 110 0.29 -18.95 -13.47
N ASN A 111 -0.52 -17.93 -13.73
CA ASN A 111 -0.32 -16.58 -13.22
C ASN A 111 -0.95 -16.45 -11.84
N THR A 112 -0.14 -16.04 -10.85
CA THR A 112 -0.58 -15.88 -9.46
C THR A 112 -0.14 -14.54 -8.89
N GLU A 113 -0.60 -14.22 -7.68
CA GLU A 113 -0.12 -13.03 -6.95
C GLU A 113 1.38 -13.10 -6.64
N ALA A 114 1.95 -14.29 -6.51
CA ALA A 114 3.40 -14.50 -6.33
C ALA A 114 4.18 -14.57 -7.64
N GLY A 115 3.58 -14.15 -8.77
CA GLY A 115 4.14 -14.22 -10.10
C GLY A 115 3.76 -15.52 -10.84
N ASN A 116 4.53 -15.83 -11.89
CA ASN A 116 4.27 -17.01 -12.68
C ASN A 116 4.82 -18.25 -12.00
N VAL A 117 3.99 -19.27 -11.93
CA VAL A 117 4.35 -20.63 -11.55
C VAL A 117 4.41 -21.46 -12.83
N ASP A 118 5.53 -22.09 -13.11
CA ASP A 118 5.66 -22.99 -14.25
C ASP A 118 6.28 -24.32 -13.84
N PHE A 119 5.69 -25.41 -14.35
CA PHE A 119 6.21 -26.75 -14.14
C PHE A 119 5.79 -27.68 -15.30
N SER A 120 6.52 -28.79 -15.43
CA SER A 120 6.16 -29.89 -16.34
C SER A 120 5.62 -31.05 -15.52
N ASN A 121 4.58 -31.69 -16.03
CA ASN A 121 3.99 -32.86 -15.38
C ASN A 121 3.37 -33.79 -16.43
N THR A 122 2.82 -34.88 -15.97
CA THR A 122 2.10 -35.86 -16.80
C THR A 122 0.73 -36.16 -16.22
N VAL A 123 -0.24 -36.43 -17.08
CA VAL A 123 -1.54 -36.90 -16.70
C VAL A 123 -1.88 -38.17 -17.50
N GLN A 124 -2.41 -39.17 -16.83
CA GLN A 124 -2.93 -40.37 -17.49
C GLN A 124 -4.44 -40.23 -17.69
N LEU A 125 -4.92 -40.58 -18.88
CA LEU A 125 -6.32 -40.60 -19.21
C LEU A 125 -6.73 -42.04 -19.56
N THR A 126 -7.83 -42.47 -18.99
CA THR A 126 -8.41 -43.81 -19.25
C THR A 126 -9.65 -43.67 -20.12
N LYS A 127 -9.74 -44.51 -21.15
CA LYS A 127 -10.85 -44.50 -22.10
C LYS A 127 -12.15 -44.91 -21.39
N ASP A 128 -13.18 -44.11 -21.59
CA ASP A 128 -14.54 -44.37 -21.13
C ASP A 128 -15.47 -44.63 -22.33
N LYS A 129 -16.47 -45.48 -22.16
CA LYS A 129 -17.39 -45.87 -23.24
C LYS A 129 -18.30 -44.73 -23.70
N GLU A 130 -18.66 -43.82 -22.81
CA GLU A 130 -19.65 -42.78 -23.06
C GLU A 130 -18.99 -41.43 -23.20
N LYS A 131 -17.97 -41.13 -22.37
CA LYS A 131 -17.32 -39.81 -22.26
C LYS A 131 -16.02 -39.65 -23.07
N GLY A 132 -15.59 -40.74 -23.76
CA GLY A 132 -14.35 -40.75 -24.55
C GLY A 132 -13.11 -41.04 -23.67
N TYR A 133 -12.73 -40.11 -22.80
CA TYR A 133 -11.63 -40.29 -21.85
C TYR A 133 -11.97 -39.61 -20.51
N LEU A 134 -11.45 -40.19 -19.42
CA LEU A 134 -11.49 -39.66 -18.06
C LEU A 134 -10.08 -39.49 -17.51
N ILE A 135 -9.88 -38.51 -16.65
CA ILE A 135 -8.59 -38.17 -16.05
C ILE A 135 -8.35 -39.05 -14.81
N ASN A 136 -7.22 -39.72 -14.75
CA ASN A 136 -6.72 -40.34 -13.53
C ASN A 136 -6.14 -39.23 -12.65
N TRP A 137 -7.00 -38.67 -11.78
CA TRP A 137 -6.69 -37.54 -10.96
C TRP A 137 -6.05 -37.98 -9.64
N ASP A 138 -5.00 -37.26 -9.28
CA ASP A 138 -4.41 -37.22 -7.94
C ASP A 138 -3.98 -35.80 -7.57
N HIS A 139 -3.48 -35.62 -6.35
CA HIS A 139 -3.07 -34.30 -5.84
C HIS A 139 -1.91 -33.68 -6.63
N ASN A 140 -1.05 -34.50 -7.23
CA ASN A 140 0.11 -34.08 -8.01
C ASN A 140 -0.29 -33.34 -9.29
N LEU A 141 -1.54 -33.45 -9.74
CA LEU A 141 -2.03 -32.66 -10.88
C LEU A 141 -2.23 -31.18 -10.54
N ILE A 142 -2.35 -30.82 -9.25
CA ILE A 142 -2.39 -29.42 -8.79
C ILE A 142 -0.98 -28.85 -8.77
N PHE A 143 -0.06 -29.52 -8.03
CA PHE A 143 1.37 -29.27 -8.01
C PHE A 143 2.11 -30.60 -7.90
N PRO A 144 3.22 -30.82 -8.65
CA PRO A 144 3.91 -32.11 -8.70
C PRO A 144 4.31 -32.71 -7.35
N GLU A 145 4.66 -31.85 -6.37
CA GLU A 145 5.09 -32.27 -5.05
C GLU A 145 3.98 -32.29 -3.98
N LEU A 146 2.71 -32.05 -4.37
CA LEU A 146 1.59 -31.95 -3.47
C LEU A 146 1.03 -33.32 -3.12
N ASP A 147 1.05 -33.71 -1.84
CA ASP A 147 0.39 -34.92 -1.32
C ASP A 147 -1.00 -34.62 -0.75
N GLY A 148 -1.77 -35.68 -0.49
CA GLY A 148 -3.16 -35.56 -0.03
C GLY A 148 -3.35 -34.81 1.28
N THR A 149 -2.37 -34.84 2.18
CA THR A 149 -2.41 -34.19 3.50
C THR A 149 -1.74 -32.83 3.52
N ASP A 150 -0.99 -32.48 2.48
CA ASP A 150 -0.26 -31.21 2.38
C ASP A 150 -1.21 -30.03 2.20
N LYS A 151 -0.73 -28.84 2.53
CA LYS A 151 -1.43 -27.57 2.38
C LYS A 151 -0.63 -26.62 1.51
N VAL A 152 -1.28 -25.94 0.60
CA VAL A 152 -0.69 -24.82 -0.12
C VAL A 152 -0.92 -23.55 0.69
N ARG A 153 0.14 -22.80 0.90
CA ARG A 153 0.14 -21.55 1.70
C ARG A 153 0.59 -20.39 0.85
N ILE A 154 -0.05 -19.25 1.09
CA ILE A 154 0.42 -17.96 0.60
C ILE A 154 0.84 -17.11 1.79
N LYS A 155 1.98 -16.44 1.69
CA LYS A 155 2.53 -15.57 2.73
C LYS A 155 2.95 -14.25 2.12
N THR A 156 2.36 -13.16 2.58
CA THR A 156 2.80 -11.80 2.26
C THR A 156 3.94 -11.40 3.19
N ILE A 157 5.07 -10.95 2.63
CA ILE A 157 6.22 -10.41 3.33
C ILE A 157 6.15 -8.89 3.20
N LYS A 158 5.81 -8.20 4.29
CA LYS A 158 5.60 -6.76 4.28
C LYS A 158 6.89 -6.01 4.02
N ALA A 159 6.82 -5.06 3.06
CA ALA A 159 7.88 -4.11 2.83
C ALA A 159 7.99 -3.13 4.01
N GLU A 160 9.21 -2.79 4.39
CA GLU A 160 9.46 -1.70 5.33
C GLU A 160 9.48 -0.38 4.57
N ARG A 161 8.75 0.61 5.08
CA ARG A 161 8.77 1.96 4.52
C ARG A 161 10.14 2.59 4.70
N GLY A 162 10.67 3.22 3.66
CA GLY A 162 11.98 3.86 3.65
C GLY A 162 12.13 4.97 4.69
N THR A 163 13.35 5.27 5.06
CA THR A 163 13.71 6.27 6.07
C THR A 163 14.01 7.61 5.39
N ILE A 164 13.63 8.73 6.02
CA ILE A 164 14.07 10.07 5.63
C ILE A 164 15.14 10.53 6.62
N LEU A 165 16.30 10.86 6.10
CA LEU A 165 17.48 11.30 6.87
C LEU A 165 17.83 12.74 6.57
N ASP A 166 18.44 13.42 7.53
CA ASP A 166 19.09 14.71 7.35
C ASP A 166 20.45 14.56 6.62
N LYS A 167 21.17 15.66 6.43
CA LYS A 167 22.49 15.67 5.77
C LYS A 167 23.56 14.87 6.52
N ASN A 168 23.39 14.67 7.83
CA ASN A 168 24.34 13.99 8.71
C ASN A 168 23.99 12.51 8.91
N GLY A 169 22.82 12.05 8.41
CA GLY A 169 22.30 10.71 8.61
C GLY A 169 21.40 10.57 9.84
N THR A 170 21.01 11.68 10.47
CA THR A 170 20.03 11.70 11.56
C THR A 170 18.64 11.42 11.02
N MET A 171 17.88 10.55 11.67
CA MET A 171 16.54 10.17 11.25
C MET A 171 15.53 11.30 11.48
N LEU A 172 14.86 11.72 10.40
CA LEU A 172 13.75 12.67 10.42
C LEU A 172 12.39 11.98 10.37
N ALA A 173 12.31 10.86 9.67
CA ALA A 173 11.16 9.96 9.67
C ALA A 173 11.63 8.53 9.40
N GLY A 174 11.16 7.56 10.16
CA GLY A 174 11.58 6.17 9.98
C GLY A 174 10.93 5.21 10.97
N LYS A 175 11.39 3.97 10.94
CA LYS A 175 10.96 2.92 11.85
C LYS A 175 11.55 3.17 13.23
N GLY A 176 10.68 3.34 14.21
CA GLY A 176 11.03 3.51 15.61
C GLY A 176 10.15 2.65 16.50
N GLU A 177 10.08 2.99 17.79
CA GLU A 177 9.26 2.31 18.77
C GLU A 177 8.32 3.28 19.48
N VAL A 178 7.11 2.82 19.70
CA VAL A 178 6.08 3.47 20.51
C VAL A 178 5.70 2.57 21.67
N SER A 179 5.06 3.11 22.69
CA SER A 179 4.54 2.34 23.81
C SER A 179 3.08 2.00 23.55
N SER A 180 2.76 0.72 23.36
CA SER A 180 1.40 0.20 23.23
C SER A 180 0.83 -0.02 24.62
N VAL A 181 -0.12 0.81 25.01
CA VAL A 181 -0.81 0.74 26.31
C VAL A 181 -2.07 -0.10 26.14
N GLY A 182 -2.21 -1.11 26.98
CA GLY A 182 -3.34 -2.01 26.93
C GLY A 182 -3.74 -2.56 28.30
N ILE A 183 -4.77 -3.36 28.29
CA ILE A 183 -5.40 -3.96 29.47
C ILE A 183 -5.24 -5.47 29.44
N VAL A 184 -5.01 -6.07 30.61
CA VAL A 184 -5.20 -7.49 30.88
C VAL A 184 -6.46 -7.63 31.72
N PRO A 185 -7.62 -8.06 31.15
CA PRO A 185 -8.94 -7.93 31.78
C PRO A 185 -9.04 -8.53 33.18
N GLY A 186 -8.50 -9.73 33.38
CA GLY A 186 -8.50 -10.42 34.68
C GLY A 186 -7.68 -9.73 35.77
N LYS A 187 -6.90 -8.68 35.45
CA LYS A 187 -6.09 -7.92 36.41
C LYS A 187 -6.66 -6.55 36.75
N LEU A 188 -7.84 -6.18 36.22
CA LEU A 188 -8.48 -4.87 36.49
C LEU A 188 -8.99 -4.74 37.94
N GLY A 189 -9.20 -5.88 38.64
CA GLY A 189 -9.69 -5.89 40.02
C GLY A 189 -11.17 -5.48 40.17
N GLU A 190 -11.62 -5.28 41.41
CA GLU A 190 -13.01 -4.98 41.74
C GLU A 190 -13.47 -3.60 41.24
N ASN A 191 -12.55 -2.64 41.12
CA ASN A 191 -12.86 -1.27 40.66
C ASN A 191 -12.74 -1.11 39.12
N ARG A 192 -13.13 -2.14 38.37
CA ARG A 192 -12.94 -2.23 36.90
C ARG A 192 -13.38 -0.96 36.19
N ASP A 193 -14.60 -0.48 36.43
CA ASP A 193 -15.16 0.66 35.70
C ASP A 193 -14.44 1.98 36.02
N ILE A 194 -14.06 2.18 37.29
CA ILE A 194 -13.26 3.33 37.72
C ILE A 194 -11.87 3.31 37.07
N ASN A 195 -11.25 2.13 36.97
CA ASN A 195 -9.94 1.97 36.37
C ASN A 195 -9.99 2.22 34.86
N ILE A 196 -11.05 1.78 34.18
CA ILE A 196 -11.29 2.06 32.75
C ILE A 196 -11.50 3.56 32.52
N GLU A 197 -12.28 4.23 33.39
CA GLU A 197 -12.52 5.67 33.29
C GLU A 197 -11.23 6.48 33.46
N LYS A 198 -10.42 6.16 34.47
CA LYS A 198 -9.10 6.79 34.68
C LYS A 198 -8.19 6.61 33.47
N MET A 199 -8.14 5.38 32.93
CA MET A 199 -7.37 5.11 31.72
C MET A 199 -7.87 5.91 30.52
N ALA A 200 -9.19 5.98 30.33
CA ALA A 200 -9.81 6.72 29.25
C ALA A 200 -9.43 8.22 29.30
N GLN A 201 -9.49 8.83 30.49
CA GLN A 201 -9.09 10.22 30.70
C GLN A 201 -7.60 10.44 30.38
N LEU A 202 -6.70 9.59 30.90
CA LEU A 202 -5.27 9.71 30.66
C LEU A 202 -4.88 9.53 29.19
N LEU A 203 -5.58 8.64 28.48
CA LEU A 203 -5.30 8.36 27.06
C LEU A 203 -6.06 9.27 26.09
N GLY A 204 -6.96 10.15 26.58
CA GLY A 204 -7.82 10.97 25.71
C GLY A 204 -8.70 10.11 24.80
N THR A 205 -9.37 9.09 25.38
CA THR A 205 -10.32 8.21 24.73
C THR A 205 -11.58 8.10 25.59
N THR A 206 -12.55 7.25 25.23
CA THR A 206 -13.76 7.04 25.99
C THR A 206 -13.79 5.65 26.64
N SER A 207 -14.47 5.53 27.79
CA SER A 207 -14.71 4.25 28.45
C SER A 207 -15.44 3.27 27.53
N ASP A 208 -16.37 3.77 26.69
CA ASP A 208 -17.11 2.95 25.72
C ASP A 208 -16.19 2.36 24.67
N ALA A 209 -15.23 3.13 24.15
CA ALA A 209 -14.25 2.64 23.18
C ALA A 209 -13.37 1.53 23.80
N ILE A 210 -12.95 1.70 25.05
CA ILE A 210 -12.19 0.67 25.79
C ILE A 210 -13.06 -0.58 25.99
N ASN A 211 -14.28 -0.44 26.48
CA ASN A 211 -15.20 -1.55 26.70
C ASN A 211 -15.51 -2.31 25.40
N LYS A 212 -15.67 -1.61 24.28
CA LYS A 212 -15.84 -2.23 22.97
C LYS A 212 -14.64 -3.09 22.61
N SER A 213 -13.43 -2.63 22.87
CA SER A 213 -12.20 -3.44 22.62
C SER A 213 -12.15 -4.68 23.52
N LEU A 214 -12.56 -4.55 24.76
CA LEU A 214 -12.59 -5.65 25.74
C LEU A 214 -13.71 -6.68 25.44
N SER A 215 -14.76 -6.33 24.71
CA SER A 215 -15.87 -7.21 24.35
C SER A 215 -15.62 -8.07 23.10
N ALA A 216 -14.45 -7.96 22.47
CA ALA A 216 -14.12 -8.74 21.27
C ALA A 216 -14.02 -10.24 21.61
N SER A 217 -14.48 -11.11 20.70
CA SER A 217 -14.61 -12.56 20.91
C SER A 217 -13.30 -13.30 21.21
N TRP A 218 -12.16 -12.72 20.86
CA TRP A 218 -10.82 -13.27 21.13
C TRP A 218 -10.26 -12.89 22.52
N VAL A 219 -10.90 -11.96 23.23
CA VAL A 219 -10.44 -11.47 24.53
C VAL A 219 -10.75 -12.47 25.63
N LYS A 220 -9.73 -12.78 26.43
CA LYS A 220 -9.81 -13.61 27.63
C LYS A 220 -9.18 -12.86 28.80
N ASP A 221 -9.33 -13.37 30.03
CA ASP A 221 -8.87 -12.72 31.24
C ASP A 221 -7.35 -12.44 31.28
N ASP A 222 -6.55 -13.31 30.65
CA ASP A 222 -5.09 -13.20 30.58
C ASP A 222 -4.57 -12.51 29.32
N THR A 223 -5.48 -12.17 28.40
CA THR A 223 -5.13 -11.58 27.10
C THR A 223 -4.70 -10.12 27.27
N PHE A 224 -3.59 -9.73 26.63
CA PHE A 224 -3.26 -8.31 26.47
C PHE A 224 -4.12 -7.70 25.37
N VAL A 225 -4.97 -6.74 25.72
CA VAL A 225 -5.84 -6.01 24.79
C VAL A 225 -5.25 -4.62 24.58
N PRO A 226 -4.62 -4.32 23.44
CA PRO A 226 -4.07 -3.00 23.13
C PRO A 226 -5.21 -1.98 22.99
N ILE A 227 -5.05 -0.81 23.60
CA ILE A 227 -6.05 0.27 23.57
C ILE A 227 -5.54 1.46 22.77
N LYS A 228 -4.34 1.96 23.10
CA LYS A 228 -3.75 3.12 22.42
C LYS A 228 -2.23 3.10 22.49
N CYS A 229 -1.59 3.58 21.42
CA CYS A 229 -0.17 3.85 21.45
C CYS A 229 0.12 5.25 21.99
N VAL A 230 1.23 5.39 22.73
CA VAL A 230 1.73 6.68 23.24
C VAL A 230 3.23 6.79 22.95
N SER A 231 3.75 8.02 22.97
CA SER A 231 5.17 8.26 22.76
C SER A 231 6.03 7.45 23.75
N LYS A 232 7.09 6.81 23.25
CA LYS A 232 8.06 6.07 24.09
C LYS A 232 8.67 6.97 25.16
N ASN A 233 8.82 8.26 24.87
CA ASN A 233 9.46 9.25 25.73
C ASN A 233 8.50 9.90 26.75
N ASN A 234 7.20 9.64 26.69
CA ASN A 234 6.24 10.18 27.65
C ASN A 234 6.25 9.35 28.94
N THR A 235 7.31 9.53 29.73
CA THR A 235 7.54 8.80 30.98
C THR A 235 6.50 9.14 32.06
N GLU A 236 6.05 10.38 32.14
CA GLU A 236 5.06 10.83 33.11
C GLU A 236 3.72 10.11 32.91
N LEU A 237 3.17 10.17 31.71
CA LEU A 237 1.92 9.48 31.37
C LEU A 237 2.03 7.96 31.62
N LYS A 238 3.14 7.35 31.22
CA LYS A 238 3.36 5.91 31.45
C LYS A 238 3.39 5.56 32.95
N THR A 239 3.99 6.40 33.76
CA THR A 239 4.04 6.20 35.22
C THR A 239 2.64 6.27 35.82
N GLN A 240 1.83 7.27 35.41
CA GLN A 240 0.44 7.39 35.87
C GLN A 240 -0.42 6.20 35.43
N LEU A 241 -0.28 5.74 34.19
CA LEU A 241 -0.99 4.59 33.67
C LEU A 241 -0.66 3.30 34.40
N LEU A 242 0.62 3.06 34.72
CA LEU A 242 1.07 1.85 35.43
C LEU A 242 0.58 1.77 36.91
N GLN A 243 0.05 2.86 37.47
CA GLN A 243 -0.61 2.86 38.77
C GLN A 243 -2.03 2.27 38.71
N ILE A 244 -2.59 2.11 37.53
CA ILE A 244 -3.93 1.55 37.34
C ILE A 244 -3.82 0.02 37.23
N PRO A 245 -4.53 -0.75 38.09
CA PRO A 245 -4.54 -2.22 38.03
C PRO A 245 -4.94 -2.71 36.63
N GLY A 246 -4.29 -3.77 36.17
CA GLY A 246 -4.57 -4.40 34.89
C GLY A 246 -3.96 -3.72 33.67
N ILE A 247 -3.36 -2.54 33.82
CA ILE A 247 -2.63 -1.89 32.74
C ILE A 247 -1.29 -2.58 32.49
N LYS A 248 -1.00 -2.81 31.21
CA LYS A 248 0.28 -3.31 30.72
C LYS A 248 0.74 -2.43 29.56
N ILE A 249 2.03 -2.12 29.54
CA ILE A 249 2.67 -1.36 28.47
C ILE A 249 3.69 -2.26 27.79
N THR A 250 3.60 -2.35 26.45
CA THR A 250 4.54 -3.11 25.61
C THR A 250 5.17 -2.18 24.58
N SER A 251 6.31 -2.58 24.01
CA SER A 251 6.92 -1.85 22.89
C SER A 251 6.34 -2.34 21.57
N GLU A 252 5.99 -1.42 20.68
CA GLU A 252 5.51 -1.70 19.35
C GLU A 252 6.30 -0.90 18.31
N LYS A 253 6.63 -1.52 17.17
CA LYS A 253 7.31 -0.85 16.07
C LYS A 253 6.31 0.01 15.30
N SER A 254 6.69 1.26 15.07
CA SER A 254 5.85 2.22 14.34
C SER A 254 6.73 3.21 13.57
N ARG A 255 6.12 3.96 12.65
CA ARG A 255 6.79 5.12 12.07
C ARG A 255 6.83 6.24 13.10
N VAL A 256 7.99 6.89 13.22
CA VAL A 256 8.20 8.00 14.16
C VAL A 256 8.83 9.19 13.46
N TYR A 257 8.57 10.37 14.01
CA TYR A 257 9.05 11.67 13.54
C TYR A 257 9.79 12.39 14.68
N PRO A 258 11.11 12.16 14.83
CA PRO A 258 11.86 12.62 16.00
C PRO A 258 11.83 14.14 16.23
N LEU A 259 11.77 14.95 15.17
CA LEU A 259 11.70 16.42 15.28
C LEU A 259 10.26 16.94 15.51
N GLY A 260 9.25 16.07 15.47
CA GLY A 260 7.86 16.46 15.74
C GLY A 260 7.43 17.71 14.98
N GLU A 261 6.92 18.69 15.71
CA GLU A 261 6.41 19.97 15.19
C GLU A 261 7.43 20.76 14.38
N ALA A 262 8.72 20.63 14.69
CA ALA A 262 9.76 21.41 14.03
C ALA A 262 9.94 21.08 12.54
N ALA A 263 9.54 19.88 12.09
CA ALA A 263 9.77 19.43 10.72
C ALA A 263 8.52 18.98 9.98
N VAL A 264 7.33 19.01 10.61
CA VAL A 264 6.11 18.39 10.05
C VAL A 264 5.71 18.95 8.69
N HIS A 265 5.84 20.26 8.45
CA HIS A 265 5.46 20.86 7.17
C HIS A 265 6.36 20.40 6.02
N LEU A 266 7.64 20.08 6.32
CA LEU A 266 8.58 19.53 5.35
C LEU A 266 8.39 18.03 5.20
N ILE A 267 8.45 17.28 6.29
CA ILE A 267 8.44 15.81 6.29
C ILE A 267 7.04 15.29 6.01
N GLY A 268 6.00 15.89 6.59
CA GLY A 268 4.65 15.39 6.53
C GLY A 268 4.43 14.23 7.50
N TYR A 269 3.44 13.41 7.19
CA TYR A 269 3.06 12.23 8.00
C TYR A 269 2.37 11.18 7.14
N VAL A 270 2.30 9.96 7.66
CA VAL A 270 1.52 8.86 7.09
C VAL A 270 0.26 8.61 7.91
N GLN A 271 -0.76 8.07 7.28
CA GLN A 271 -1.99 7.62 7.93
C GLN A 271 -2.58 6.43 7.17
N ASN A 272 -3.51 5.71 7.79
CA ASN A 272 -4.27 4.67 7.12
C ASN A 272 -4.92 5.21 5.85
N ILE A 273 -4.87 4.42 4.80
CA ILE A 273 -5.50 4.75 3.52
C ILE A 273 -7.02 4.81 3.70
N THR A 274 -7.68 5.82 3.13
CA THR A 274 -9.15 5.90 3.09
C THR A 274 -9.71 5.04 1.95
N ALA A 275 -11.00 4.74 1.98
CA ALA A 275 -11.67 3.99 0.91
C ALA A 275 -11.53 4.70 -0.46
N GLU A 276 -11.68 6.04 -0.47
CA GLU A 276 -11.51 6.85 -1.69
C GLU A 276 -10.07 6.83 -2.23
N GLU A 277 -9.07 6.88 -1.33
CA GLU A 277 -7.66 6.79 -1.72
C GLU A 277 -7.31 5.38 -2.22
N LEU A 278 -7.89 4.35 -1.61
CA LEU A 278 -7.71 2.97 -2.05
C LEU A 278 -8.26 2.77 -3.46
N GLU A 279 -9.43 3.31 -3.76
CA GLU A 279 -10.03 3.29 -5.10
C GLU A 279 -9.14 3.99 -6.14
N LYS A 280 -8.61 5.18 -5.81
CA LYS A 280 -7.70 5.95 -6.69
C LYS A 280 -6.34 5.28 -6.91
N ASN A 281 -5.97 4.34 -6.06
CA ASN A 281 -4.68 3.65 -6.10
C ASN A 281 -4.80 2.14 -6.36
N GLN A 282 -5.89 1.71 -7.02
CA GLN A 282 -6.06 0.31 -7.45
C GLN A 282 -4.88 -0.15 -8.29
N GLY A 283 -4.44 -1.39 -8.10
CA GLY A 283 -3.30 -1.98 -8.79
C GLY A 283 -1.92 -1.52 -8.31
N LYS A 284 -1.83 -0.58 -7.35
CA LYS A 284 -0.57 -0.10 -6.79
C LYS A 284 -0.12 -0.84 -5.52
N GLY A 285 -0.72 -1.98 -5.21
CA GLY A 285 -0.36 -2.82 -4.05
C GLY A 285 -0.78 -2.25 -2.70
N TYR A 286 -1.88 -1.47 -2.64
CA TYR A 286 -2.52 -1.07 -1.39
C TYR A 286 -3.70 -1.99 -1.06
N ASN A 287 -3.94 -2.14 0.24
CA ASN A 287 -5.13 -2.75 0.81
C ASN A 287 -5.70 -1.88 1.94
N SER A 288 -6.83 -2.27 2.51
CA SER A 288 -7.52 -1.51 3.56
C SER A 288 -6.69 -1.23 4.83
N ASN A 289 -5.62 -2.00 5.05
CA ASN A 289 -4.73 -1.84 6.20
C ASN A 289 -3.44 -1.09 5.86
N SER A 290 -3.29 -0.64 4.63
CA SER A 290 -2.10 0.09 4.18
C SER A 290 -2.06 1.50 4.75
N VAL A 291 -0.85 2.01 4.96
CA VAL A 291 -0.61 3.43 5.27
C VAL A 291 -0.12 4.16 4.02
N ILE A 292 -0.45 5.44 3.91
CA ILE A 292 -0.08 6.30 2.78
C ILE A 292 0.37 7.68 3.28
N GLY A 293 1.33 8.29 2.61
CA GLY A 293 1.77 9.66 2.90
C GLY A 293 0.69 10.69 2.61
N LYS A 294 0.35 11.51 3.61
CA LYS A 294 -0.73 12.51 3.52
C LYS A 294 -0.24 13.91 3.19
N ALA A 295 0.97 14.25 3.58
CA ALA A 295 1.54 15.58 3.42
C ALA A 295 3.06 15.51 3.26
N GLY A 296 3.69 16.64 2.88
CA GLY A 296 5.14 16.81 2.83
C GLY A 296 5.87 15.79 1.96
N LEU A 297 7.09 15.49 2.33
CA LEU A 297 7.94 14.52 1.62
C LEU A 297 7.41 13.09 1.71
N GLU A 298 6.70 12.74 2.78
CA GLU A 298 6.01 11.46 2.90
C GLU A 298 5.04 11.21 1.73
N LYS A 299 4.32 12.26 1.31
CA LYS A 299 3.39 12.19 0.18
C LYS A 299 4.11 12.30 -1.16
N ILE A 300 5.05 13.23 -1.29
CA ILE A 300 5.76 13.51 -2.54
C ILE A 300 6.58 12.29 -2.99
N TYR A 301 7.23 11.63 -2.04
CA TYR A 301 8.06 10.46 -2.30
C TYR A 301 7.38 9.12 -1.95
N GLU A 302 6.05 9.09 -1.92
CA GLU A 302 5.28 7.89 -1.57
C GLU A 302 5.73 6.63 -2.33
N GLU A 303 5.89 6.72 -3.65
CA GLU A 303 6.26 5.58 -4.49
C GLU A 303 7.66 5.02 -4.16
N ARG A 304 8.60 5.89 -3.76
CA ARG A 304 9.95 5.51 -3.37
C ARG A 304 10.01 5.01 -1.93
N LEU A 305 9.24 5.65 -1.04
CA LEU A 305 9.24 5.33 0.39
C LEU A 305 8.44 4.07 0.73
N LYS A 306 7.34 3.78 0.03
CA LYS A 306 6.43 2.68 0.37
C LYS A 306 7.09 1.31 0.27
N GLY A 307 7.92 1.07 -0.75
CA GLY A 307 8.41 -0.25 -1.11
C GLY A 307 7.34 -1.11 -1.79
N LYS A 308 7.64 -2.40 -1.97
CA LYS A 308 6.71 -3.39 -2.54
C LYS A 308 6.76 -4.66 -1.69
N ASP A 309 5.59 -5.12 -1.27
CA ASP A 309 5.46 -6.36 -0.52
C ASP A 309 5.96 -7.54 -1.36
N GLY A 310 6.64 -8.48 -0.71
CA GLY A 310 6.94 -9.78 -1.28
C GLY A 310 5.77 -10.74 -1.06
N VAL A 311 5.65 -11.72 -1.94
CA VAL A 311 4.65 -12.78 -1.82
C VAL A 311 5.31 -14.11 -2.09
N GLU A 312 5.01 -15.09 -1.27
CA GLU A 312 5.55 -16.43 -1.35
C GLU A 312 4.41 -17.46 -1.32
N ILE A 313 4.43 -18.40 -2.26
CA ILE A 313 3.55 -19.58 -2.28
C ILE A 313 4.43 -20.81 -2.01
N TYR A 314 4.03 -21.64 -1.05
CA TYR A 314 4.77 -22.84 -0.69
C TYR A 314 3.84 -23.98 -0.25
N ILE A 315 4.35 -25.22 -0.32
CA ILE A 315 3.70 -26.40 0.23
C ILE A 315 4.17 -26.61 1.67
N GLU A 316 3.23 -26.82 2.57
CA GLU A 316 3.40 -27.18 3.97
C GLU A 316 2.93 -28.63 4.18
N ASP A 317 3.75 -29.45 4.82
CA ASP A 317 3.40 -30.84 5.15
C ASP A 317 2.35 -30.93 6.28
N SER A 318 1.90 -32.14 6.60
CA SER A 318 0.93 -32.39 7.66
C SER A 318 1.42 -31.99 9.07
N ASN A 319 2.74 -31.86 9.27
CA ASN A 319 3.37 -31.46 10.53
C ASN A 319 3.56 -29.93 10.64
N GLY A 320 3.23 -29.18 9.59
CA GLY A 320 3.42 -27.74 9.52
C GLY A 320 4.83 -27.32 9.07
N ASN A 321 5.64 -28.25 8.55
CA ASN A 321 6.94 -27.92 8.00
C ASN A 321 6.82 -27.50 6.54
N ARG A 322 7.65 -26.54 6.14
CA ARG A 322 7.78 -26.14 4.74
C ARG A 322 8.44 -27.26 3.93
N LYS A 323 7.73 -27.74 2.88
CA LYS A 323 8.18 -28.82 2.00
C LYS A 323 8.83 -28.25 0.73
N THR A 324 8.15 -27.40 0.00
CA THR A 324 8.60 -26.88 -1.31
C THR A 324 8.13 -25.44 -1.50
N GLU A 325 9.00 -24.58 -2.05
CA GLU A 325 8.63 -23.27 -2.58
C GLU A 325 8.06 -23.43 -3.99
N ILE A 326 6.88 -22.87 -4.23
CA ILE A 326 6.20 -22.90 -5.53
C ILE A 326 6.55 -21.65 -6.34
N ALA A 327 6.40 -20.48 -5.73
CA ALA A 327 6.72 -19.19 -6.35
C ALA A 327 7.04 -18.17 -5.28
N LYS A 328 7.84 -17.17 -5.66
CA LYS A 328 8.22 -16.08 -4.77
C LYS A 328 8.48 -14.80 -5.54
N ILE A 329 7.87 -13.71 -5.08
CA ILE A 329 8.31 -12.35 -5.38
C ILE A 329 9.04 -11.82 -4.16
N GLU A 330 10.30 -11.41 -4.36
CA GLU A 330 11.11 -10.85 -3.28
C GLU A 330 10.55 -9.51 -2.82
N VAL A 331 10.57 -9.28 -1.50
CA VAL A 331 10.20 -8.00 -0.91
C VAL A 331 11.18 -6.91 -1.34
N GLN A 332 10.67 -5.77 -1.73
CA GLN A 332 11.47 -4.58 -2.01
C GLN A 332 11.15 -3.51 -0.96
N HIS A 333 12.06 -3.30 -0.02
CA HIS A 333 11.91 -2.24 0.98
C HIS A 333 11.95 -0.87 0.33
N GLY A 334 11.31 0.12 0.96
CA GLY A 334 11.33 1.50 0.50
C GLY A 334 12.73 2.11 0.57
N GLU A 335 13.00 3.07 -0.30
CA GLU A 335 14.29 3.74 -0.41
C GLU A 335 14.55 4.66 0.77
N THR A 336 15.80 4.73 1.23
CA THR A 336 16.23 5.78 2.14
C THR A 336 16.46 7.08 1.38
N ILE A 337 15.79 8.15 1.81
CA ILE A 337 15.91 9.48 1.22
C ILE A 337 16.77 10.34 2.14
N LYS A 338 17.90 10.83 1.63
CA LYS A 338 18.79 11.75 2.34
C LYS A 338 18.55 13.16 1.87
N LEU A 339 18.27 14.08 2.81
CA LEU A 339 18.03 15.50 2.55
C LEU A 339 19.30 16.33 2.74
N THR A 340 19.24 17.58 2.30
CA THR A 340 20.26 18.60 2.60
C THR A 340 20.00 19.32 3.94
N ILE A 341 18.87 19.05 4.56
CA ILE A 341 18.43 19.63 5.84
C ILE A 341 19.41 19.27 6.95
N ASP A 342 19.69 20.24 7.82
CA ASP A 342 20.41 20.08 9.07
C ASP A 342 19.39 20.06 10.21
N SER A 343 19.27 18.93 10.90
CA SER A 343 18.28 18.76 11.97
C SER A 343 18.48 19.69 13.15
N ASP A 344 19.73 20.05 13.46
CA ASP A 344 20.04 20.95 14.57
C ASP A 344 19.64 22.39 14.23
N ILE A 345 19.93 22.85 13.01
CA ILE A 345 19.48 24.17 12.52
C ILE A 345 17.96 24.22 12.49
N GLN A 346 17.31 23.19 11.93
CA GLN A 346 15.85 23.08 11.86
C GLN A 346 15.20 23.22 13.23
N GLN A 347 15.68 22.46 14.22
CA GLN A 347 15.15 22.46 15.59
C GLN A 347 15.40 23.79 16.29
N ASN A 348 16.61 24.37 16.16
CA ASN A 348 16.96 25.65 16.80
C ASN A 348 16.09 26.78 16.26
N LEU A 349 15.89 26.86 14.95
CA LEU A 349 15.04 27.87 14.34
C LEU A 349 13.56 27.71 14.71
N TYR A 350 13.08 26.48 14.78
CA TYR A 350 11.74 26.21 15.28
C TYR A 350 11.56 26.72 16.72
N ASN A 351 12.50 26.43 17.60
CA ASN A 351 12.44 26.87 19.00
C ASN A 351 12.41 28.41 19.15
N GLN A 352 13.04 29.14 18.23
CA GLN A 352 12.98 30.59 18.20
C GLN A 352 11.66 31.14 17.68
N LEU A 353 11.01 30.45 16.74
CA LEU A 353 9.82 30.95 16.06
C LEU A 353 8.49 30.38 16.59
N LYS A 354 8.52 29.33 17.43
CA LYS A 354 7.32 28.54 17.80
C LYS A 354 6.19 29.33 18.46
N GLU A 355 6.51 30.46 19.09
CA GLU A 355 5.51 31.34 19.73
C GLU A 355 4.92 32.37 18.75
N ASP A 356 5.48 32.48 17.54
CA ASP A 356 5.10 33.49 16.53
C ASP A 356 4.50 32.78 15.28
N GLU A 357 3.77 33.54 14.47
CA GLU A 357 3.37 33.12 13.13
C GLU A 357 4.40 33.52 12.08
N GLY A 358 5.06 32.55 11.47
CA GLY A 358 6.10 32.87 10.48
C GLY A 358 6.75 31.65 9.83
N PHE A 359 7.87 31.91 9.17
CA PHE A 359 8.66 30.84 8.58
C PHE A 359 10.14 31.27 8.43
N PHE A 360 11.01 30.25 8.42
CA PHE A 360 12.41 30.42 8.03
C PHE A 360 12.71 29.50 6.83
N VAL A 361 13.50 30.05 5.90
CA VAL A 361 14.14 29.29 4.82
C VAL A 361 15.63 29.58 4.89
N VAL A 362 16.44 28.56 5.20
CA VAL A 362 17.90 28.69 5.26
C VAL A 362 18.51 27.93 4.10
N MET A 363 19.30 28.63 3.30
CA MET A 363 19.89 28.06 2.09
C MET A 363 21.40 28.39 2.04
N ASN A 364 22.19 27.43 1.59
CA ASN A 364 23.59 27.68 1.25
C ASN A 364 23.63 28.43 -0.09
N PRO A 365 24.14 29.68 -0.12
CA PRO A 365 24.12 30.52 -1.32
C PRO A 365 24.99 29.96 -2.46
N ASN A 366 26.04 29.20 -2.14
CA ASN A 366 26.96 28.66 -3.14
C ASN A 366 26.42 27.40 -3.86
N THR A 367 25.61 26.62 -3.17
CA THR A 367 25.14 25.32 -3.68
C THR A 367 23.63 25.29 -3.94
N GLY A 368 22.87 26.24 -3.41
CA GLY A 368 21.40 26.20 -3.41
C GLY A 368 20.79 25.18 -2.46
N ALA A 369 21.59 24.46 -1.67
CA ALA A 369 21.10 23.44 -0.74
C ALA A 369 20.30 24.08 0.39
N LEU A 370 19.06 23.61 0.60
CA LEU A 370 18.21 24.01 1.72
C LEU A 370 18.70 23.33 3.00
N LEU A 371 19.04 24.13 4.01
CA LEU A 371 19.53 23.64 5.31
C LEU A 371 18.43 23.58 6.36
N ALA A 372 17.41 24.43 6.27
CA ALA A 372 16.23 24.39 7.12
C ALA A 372 15.01 24.99 6.41
N LEU A 373 13.84 24.45 6.72
CA LEU A 373 12.51 24.90 6.28
C LEU A 373 11.54 24.80 7.46
N VAL A 374 11.37 25.92 8.19
CA VAL A 374 10.51 26.00 9.37
C VAL A 374 9.25 26.78 9.04
N SER A 375 8.11 26.36 9.55
CA SER A 375 6.85 27.10 9.49
C SER A 375 6.12 26.96 10.82
N THR A 376 5.57 28.06 11.35
CA THR A 376 4.84 28.13 12.62
C THR A 376 3.55 28.94 12.49
N PRO A 377 2.53 28.66 13.31
CA PRO A 377 2.43 27.51 14.21
C PRO A 377 2.43 26.17 13.44
N SER A 378 2.64 25.08 14.16
CA SER A 378 2.71 23.75 13.58
C SER A 378 1.95 22.71 14.42
N TYR A 379 2.13 21.44 14.16
CA TYR A 379 1.48 20.33 14.86
C TYR A 379 2.40 19.10 14.89
N ASP A 380 2.22 18.21 15.87
CA ASP A 380 3.05 17.00 15.96
C ASP A 380 2.53 15.91 15.00
N PRO A 381 3.32 15.47 14.00
CA PRO A 381 2.94 14.39 13.09
C PRO A 381 2.78 13.03 13.80
N ASN A 382 3.44 12.83 14.95
CA ASN A 382 3.31 11.62 15.73
C ASN A 382 1.88 11.40 16.27
N ASP A 383 1.11 12.47 16.50
CA ASP A 383 -0.29 12.35 16.92
C ASP A 383 -1.15 11.57 15.93
N PHE A 384 -0.89 11.69 14.63
CA PHE A 384 -1.62 10.93 13.60
C PHE A 384 -1.29 9.43 13.64
N ILE A 385 -0.09 9.08 14.08
CA ILE A 385 0.35 7.69 14.26
C ILE A 385 -0.19 7.10 15.55
N LEU A 386 -0.18 7.89 16.63
CA LEU A 386 -0.59 7.46 17.98
C LEU A 386 -2.11 7.44 18.19
N GLY A 387 -2.88 7.93 17.21
CA GLY A 387 -4.32 8.07 17.31
C GLY A 387 -4.72 9.39 17.96
N MET A 388 -4.90 10.42 17.12
CA MET A 388 -5.34 11.76 17.54
C MET A 388 -6.80 11.72 18.01
N SER A 389 -7.10 12.40 19.13
CA SER A 389 -8.48 12.57 19.56
C SER A 389 -9.23 13.57 18.66
N THR A 390 -10.57 13.46 18.64
CA THR A 390 -11.42 14.39 17.86
C THR A 390 -11.24 15.83 18.32
N GLU A 391 -11.09 16.05 19.62
CA GLU A 391 -10.88 17.38 20.22
C GLU A 391 -9.56 17.98 19.74
N LYS A 392 -8.48 17.22 19.78
CA LYS A 392 -7.16 17.67 19.28
C LYS A 392 -7.19 17.94 17.78
N TRP A 393 -7.82 17.06 17.00
CA TRP A 393 -8.02 17.31 15.58
C TRP A 393 -8.78 18.61 15.30
N ASN A 394 -9.87 18.82 16.02
CA ASN A 394 -10.68 20.05 15.88
C ASN A 394 -9.89 21.29 16.30
N SER A 395 -9.07 21.22 17.34
CA SER A 395 -8.21 22.34 17.78
C SER A 395 -7.17 22.70 16.71
N ILE A 396 -6.65 21.75 15.97
CA ILE A 396 -5.71 22.01 14.85
C ILE A 396 -6.46 22.55 13.62
N LYS A 397 -7.56 21.89 13.25
CA LYS A 397 -8.33 22.20 12.04
C LYS A 397 -8.99 23.59 12.09
N ASN A 398 -9.55 23.95 13.24
CA ASN A 398 -10.33 25.17 13.43
C ASN A 398 -9.46 26.34 13.98
N ASN A 399 -8.16 26.14 14.12
CA ASN A 399 -7.25 27.19 14.60
C ASN A 399 -7.10 28.27 13.54
N GLU A 400 -7.42 29.53 13.90
CA GLU A 400 -7.33 30.71 13.01
C GLU A 400 -5.90 30.93 12.49
N ALA A 401 -4.88 30.61 13.31
CA ALA A 401 -3.50 30.67 12.93
C ALA A 401 -3.02 29.56 11.97
N LYS A 402 -3.94 28.69 11.52
CA LYS A 402 -3.74 27.68 10.46
C LYS A 402 -2.45 26.85 10.62
N PRO A 403 -2.30 26.05 11.69
CA PRO A 403 -1.06 25.30 11.93
C PRO A 403 -0.73 24.27 10.85
N MET A 404 -1.67 23.88 9.99
CA MET A 404 -1.41 22.97 8.86
C MET A 404 -0.85 23.67 7.61
N LEU A 405 -0.74 25.00 7.62
CA LEU A 405 -0.27 25.78 6.48
C LEU A 405 1.27 25.83 6.46
N ALA A 406 1.88 25.25 5.43
CA ALA A 406 3.30 25.46 5.15
C ALA A 406 3.53 26.87 4.59
N ARG A 407 3.84 27.83 5.48
CA ARG A 407 3.94 29.26 5.14
C ARG A 407 5.02 29.55 4.11
N TYR A 408 6.14 28.86 4.13
CA TYR A 408 7.21 29.02 3.14
C TYR A 408 6.83 28.61 1.71
N LEU A 409 5.67 27.97 1.52
CA LEU A 409 5.10 27.65 0.19
C LEU A 409 4.10 28.70 -0.29
N GLN A 410 3.86 29.75 0.49
CA GLN A 410 2.92 30.80 0.14
C GLN A 410 3.63 31.97 -0.56
N SER A 411 2.89 32.72 -1.35
CA SER A 411 3.39 33.95 -1.98
C SER A 411 3.18 35.14 -1.05
N TYR A 412 4.22 35.91 -0.86
CA TYR A 412 4.21 37.13 -0.03
C TYR A 412 4.62 38.32 -0.85
N ILE A 413 4.18 39.53 -0.43
CA ILE A 413 4.65 40.80 -1.00
C ILE A 413 6.09 40.99 -0.55
N PRO A 414 7.06 41.05 -1.47
CA PRO A 414 8.48 41.08 -1.11
C PRO A 414 8.92 42.38 -0.41
N GLY A 415 8.21 43.47 -0.64
CA GLY A 415 8.59 44.78 -0.09
C GLY A 415 10.01 45.15 -0.45
N SER A 416 10.76 45.66 0.53
CA SER A 416 12.15 46.12 0.34
C SER A 416 13.15 45.01 0.00
N THR A 417 12.82 43.73 0.25
CA THR A 417 13.69 42.60 -0.15
C THR A 417 13.84 42.46 -1.67
N PHE A 418 12.96 43.11 -2.46
CA PHE A 418 13.04 43.11 -3.92
C PHE A 418 14.03 44.18 -4.47
N LYS A 419 14.48 45.11 -3.64
CA LYS A 419 15.36 46.21 -4.08
C LYS A 419 16.69 45.78 -4.70
N PRO A 420 17.38 44.73 -4.20
CA PRO A 420 18.59 44.23 -4.87
C PRO A 420 18.33 43.75 -6.29
N ILE A 421 17.16 43.09 -6.50
CA ILE A 421 16.75 42.60 -7.83
C ILE A 421 16.49 43.81 -8.75
N THR A 422 15.73 44.80 -8.27
CA THR A 422 15.49 46.06 -9.01
C THR A 422 16.81 46.78 -9.36
N GLY A 423 17.73 46.84 -8.42
CA GLY A 423 19.07 47.43 -8.65
C GLY A 423 19.86 46.65 -9.71
N ALA A 424 19.86 45.31 -9.63
CA ALA A 424 20.52 44.45 -10.61
C ALA A 424 19.93 44.64 -12.02
N ILE A 425 18.59 44.74 -12.14
CA ILE A 425 17.92 45.03 -13.40
C ILE A 425 18.36 46.40 -13.95
N GLY A 426 18.34 47.42 -13.11
CA GLY A 426 18.77 48.78 -13.50
C GLY A 426 20.20 48.83 -14.04
N LEU A 427 21.13 48.12 -13.39
CA LEU A 427 22.52 48.00 -13.86
C LEU A 427 22.59 47.17 -15.18
N SER A 428 21.88 46.08 -15.27
CA SER A 428 21.90 45.21 -16.48
C SER A 428 21.32 45.88 -17.71
N THR A 429 20.36 46.77 -17.52
CA THR A 429 19.71 47.51 -18.60
C THR A 429 20.40 48.87 -18.90
N ASN A 430 21.50 49.16 -18.21
CA ASN A 430 22.18 50.45 -18.26
C ASN A 430 21.26 51.67 -17.92
N SER A 431 20.16 51.39 -17.17
CA SER A 431 19.28 52.45 -16.66
C SER A 431 19.81 53.08 -15.37
N LEU A 432 20.77 52.40 -14.75
CA LEU A 432 21.51 52.82 -13.57
C LEU A 432 23.02 52.55 -13.76
N SER A 433 23.88 53.38 -13.16
CA SER A 433 25.31 53.15 -13.07
C SER A 433 25.73 53.10 -11.60
N THR A 434 26.83 52.39 -11.30
CA THR A 434 27.46 52.40 -9.97
C THR A 434 27.95 53.77 -9.58
N ASP A 435 28.19 54.66 -10.55
CA ASP A 435 28.69 56.01 -10.36
C ASP A 435 27.56 57.05 -10.22
N ASP A 436 26.30 56.64 -10.40
CA ASP A 436 25.15 57.51 -10.24
C ASP A 436 25.06 58.02 -8.79
N THR A 437 24.85 59.31 -8.66
CA THR A 437 24.64 60.00 -7.38
C THR A 437 23.29 60.68 -7.36
N PHE A 438 22.58 60.52 -6.25
CA PHE A 438 21.28 61.13 -6.02
C PHE A 438 21.39 62.08 -4.82
N THR A 439 20.94 63.30 -5.02
CA THR A 439 20.90 64.32 -3.95
C THR A 439 19.46 64.56 -3.56
N TYR A 440 19.16 64.43 -2.28
CA TYR A 440 17.86 64.77 -1.72
C TYR A 440 18.00 65.38 -0.34
N SER A 441 16.97 66.10 0.08
CA SER A 441 16.90 66.68 1.42
C SER A 441 15.57 66.38 2.08
N GLY A 442 15.59 66.18 3.40
CA GLY A 442 14.39 65.85 4.16
C GLY A 442 14.14 64.36 4.30
N LEU A 443 12.92 64.00 4.61
CA LEU A 443 12.47 62.61 4.86
C LEU A 443 11.80 61.94 3.66
N SER A 444 11.62 62.67 2.57
CA SER A 444 11.01 62.12 1.35
C SER A 444 11.68 62.65 0.10
N TRP A 445 11.58 61.87 -0.96
CA TRP A 445 12.01 62.24 -2.30
C TRP A 445 10.85 61.99 -3.30
N LYS A 446 10.62 62.92 -4.22
CA LYS A 446 9.58 62.85 -5.22
C LYS A 446 10.12 63.23 -6.58
N LYS A 447 9.70 62.51 -7.61
CA LYS A 447 9.98 62.83 -9.00
C LYS A 447 8.81 63.63 -9.59
N ASP A 448 9.12 64.63 -10.41
CA ASP A 448 8.10 65.40 -11.12
C ASP A 448 7.18 64.48 -11.94
N GLY A 449 5.88 64.72 -11.83
CA GLY A 449 4.87 63.92 -12.49
C GLY A 449 4.30 62.75 -11.68
N TRP A 450 4.78 62.51 -10.46
CA TRP A 450 4.27 61.40 -9.58
C TRP A 450 3.01 61.73 -8.79
N GLY A 451 2.39 62.91 -8.99
CA GLY A 451 1.20 63.32 -8.25
C GLY A 451 1.43 63.41 -6.76
N GLU A 452 0.66 62.73 -5.95
CA GLU A 452 0.78 62.68 -4.49
C GLU A 452 1.81 61.65 -3.98
N PHE A 453 2.43 60.87 -4.90
CA PHE A 453 3.36 59.81 -4.54
C PHE A 453 4.77 60.38 -4.23
N ASP A 454 5.30 60.00 -3.07
CA ASP A 454 6.69 60.28 -2.67
C ASP A 454 7.33 59.02 -2.06
N ILE A 455 8.65 58.91 -2.12
CA ILE A 455 9.41 57.88 -1.43
C ILE A 455 9.89 58.46 -0.11
N THR A 456 9.40 57.91 0.99
CA THR A 456 9.83 58.31 2.34
C THR A 456 11.08 57.59 2.77
N THR A 457 11.94 58.25 3.52
CA THR A 457 13.18 57.71 4.10
C THR A 457 13.08 57.73 5.61
N LEU A 458 13.75 56.76 6.28
CA LEU A 458 13.74 56.66 7.75
C LEU A 458 14.67 57.66 8.43
N THR A 459 15.59 58.30 7.70
CA THR A 459 16.57 59.22 8.23
C THR A 459 16.69 60.45 7.33
N THR A 460 16.92 61.62 7.94
CA THR A 460 17.29 62.83 7.23
C THR A 460 18.75 62.73 6.81
N LEU A 461 19.00 62.72 5.50
CA LEU A 461 20.34 62.72 4.94
C LEU A 461 20.50 64.02 4.14
N SER A 462 21.55 64.81 4.45
CA SER A 462 21.87 66.04 3.79
C SER A 462 23.08 65.96 2.82
N SER A 463 23.38 64.72 2.37
CA SER A 463 24.57 64.48 1.53
C SER A 463 24.19 63.55 0.33
N SER A 464 25.02 63.64 -0.73
CA SER A 464 24.93 62.75 -1.90
C SER A 464 25.41 61.37 -1.52
N PHE A 465 24.62 60.36 -1.89
CA PHE A 465 24.99 58.96 -1.72
C PHE A 465 25.15 58.27 -3.06
N SER A 466 26.19 57.43 -3.19
CA SER A 466 26.27 56.55 -4.33
C SER A 466 25.14 55.49 -4.22
N PHE A 467 24.66 55.01 -5.34
CA PHE A 467 23.57 54.03 -5.45
C PHE A 467 23.81 52.77 -4.59
N ILE A 468 25.05 52.29 -4.49
CA ILE A 468 25.45 51.15 -3.66
C ILE A 468 25.20 51.43 -2.17
N MET A 469 25.49 52.62 -1.68
CA MET A 469 25.24 53.03 -0.29
C MET A 469 23.72 53.14 -0.02
N LEU A 470 22.94 53.62 -0.97
CA LEU A 470 21.48 53.71 -0.83
C LEU A 470 20.83 52.35 -0.66
N ILE A 471 21.27 51.33 -1.40
CA ILE A 471 20.80 49.95 -1.23
C ILE A 471 21.19 49.39 0.14
N ALA A 472 22.42 49.65 0.63
CA ALA A 472 22.88 49.18 1.94
C ALA A 472 22.14 49.83 3.12
N PHE A 473 21.86 51.16 3.04
CA PHE A 473 21.15 51.89 4.11
C PHE A 473 19.64 51.54 4.22
N ILE A 474 19.06 50.97 3.21
CA ILE A 474 17.67 50.53 3.22
C ILE A 474 17.56 49.14 3.87
N TYR A 475 18.67 48.46 4.15
CA TYR A 475 18.78 47.13 4.72
C TYR A 475 19.15 47.06 6.21
N LEU A 476 19.49 48.20 6.84
CA LEU A 476 19.69 48.37 8.28
C LEU A 476 18.49 49.09 8.91
#